data_9a6c918a3e35bba508c7f2c16d7710be
#
_entry.id   9a6c918a3e35bba508c7f2c16d7710be
#
_cell.length_a   1.000
_cell.length_b   1.000
_cell.length_c   1.000
_cell.angle_alpha   90.00
_cell.angle_beta   90.00
_cell.angle_gamma   90.00
#
_symmetry.space_group_name_H-M   'P 1'
#
loop_
_entity.id
_entity.type
_entity.pdbx_description
1 polymer ?
#
loop_
_entity_poly.entity_id
_entity_poly.type
_entity_poly.pdbx_seq_one_letter_code
_entity_poly.pdbx_strand_id
1 'polypeptide(L)'
;MSDWISFFDSDHAIYVNARHKAVHARVTGEGMLAHVNAGEAVMDYGCGEATYAERVAARAGSLILCEAAPKVRERLAARVAQDAKIRVLAPEEAAALPDTSLDVVILHSVSQYLSPALTDDLFGLFRRLLRPGGRLIVGDVVQPDTPAWKDALALLRFGAREGFLVAAVIGLFRTALSDYAKLRKDAGLTRYDEAAMIAKLKAAGFSAHRAGINIGHLQTRMTFVAHPRAHGH
;
A
#
# COMPACT_ATOMS: atom_id res chain seq x y z
N MET A 1 12.47 8.09 7.52
CA MET A 1 11.76 6.79 7.46
C MET A 1 11.68 6.10 8.82
N SER A 2 12.72 6.18 9.66
CA SER A 2 12.69 5.64 11.03
C SER A 2 11.46 6.05 11.84
N ASP A 3 11.07 7.33 11.78
CA ASP A 3 9.95 7.89 12.55
C ASP A 3 8.59 7.29 12.15
N TRP A 4 8.37 7.06 10.85
CA TRP A 4 7.17 6.42 10.35
C TRP A 4 7.10 4.93 10.73
N ILE A 5 8.24 4.19 10.66
CA ILE A 5 8.29 2.79 11.09
C ILE A 5 7.99 2.70 12.58
N SER A 6 8.62 3.56 13.40
CA SER A 6 8.39 3.60 14.85
C SER A 6 6.94 3.95 15.19
N PHE A 7 6.32 4.86 14.43
CA PHE A 7 4.90 5.19 14.58
C PHE A 7 4.02 3.96 14.30
N PHE A 8 4.22 3.29 13.16
CA PHE A 8 3.43 2.11 12.79
C PHE A 8 3.69 0.90 13.68
N ASP A 9 4.85 0.83 14.34
CA ASP A 9 5.19 -0.25 15.31
C ASP A 9 4.62 0.02 16.72
N SER A 10 4.05 1.20 16.96
CA SER A 10 3.39 1.58 18.20
C SER A 10 1.89 1.23 18.21
N ASP A 11 1.28 1.20 19.38
CA ASP A 11 -0.18 1.07 19.52
C ASP A 11 -0.84 2.39 19.11
N HIS A 12 -1.24 2.52 17.87
CA HIS A 12 -1.93 3.68 17.34
C HIS A 12 -3.23 3.30 16.65
N ALA A 13 -4.23 4.17 16.74
CA ALA A 13 -5.52 3.97 16.13
C ALA A 13 -5.60 4.70 14.77
N ILE A 14 -5.27 4.03 13.67
CA ILE A 14 -5.52 4.57 12.31
C ILE A 14 -7.02 4.51 11.99
N TYR A 15 -7.71 3.53 12.54
CA TYR A 15 -9.14 3.32 12.27
C TYR A 15 -10.00 3.91 13.38
N VAL A 16 -11.10 4.55 12.99
CA VAL A 16 -12.02 5.19 13.94
C VAL A 16 -12.79 4.18 14.80
N ASN A 17 -12.97 2.95 14.29
CA ASN A 17 -13.54 1.80 15.01
C ASN A 17 -13.29 0.50 14.24
N ALA A 18 -13.71 -0.65 14.83
CA ALA A 18 -13.56 -1.98 14.23
C ALA A 18 -14.31 -2.13 12.90
N ARG A 19 -15.50 -1.50 12.75
CA ARG A 19 -16.26 -1.53 11.49
C ARG A 19 -15.52 -0.82 10.37
N HIS A 20 -14.97 0.37 10.63
CA HIS A 20 -14.12 1.08 9.65
C HIS A 20 -12.94 0.21 9.23
N LYS A 21 -12.25 -0.42 10.19
CA LYS A 21 -11.13 -1.34 9.90
C LYS A 21 -11.57 -2.48 8.98
N ALA A 22 -12.67 -3.15 9.30
CA ALA A 22 -13.18 -4.28 8.51
C ALA A 22 -13.60 -3.87 7.08
N VAL A 23 -14.31 -2.75 6.95
CA VAL A 23 -14.75 -2.25 5.63
C VAL A 23 -13.56 -1.75 4.81
N HIS A 24 -12.63 -1.04 5.43
CA HIS A 24 -11.39 -0.61 4.76
C HIS A 24 -10.60 -1.81 4.25
N ALA A 25 -10.41 -2.84 5.08
CA ALA A 25 -9.73 -4.07 4.68
C ALA A 25 -10.45 -4.76 3.51
N ARG A 26 -11.78 -4.83 3.54
CA ARG A 26 -12.58 -5.40 2.45
C ARG A 26 -12.37 -4.63 1.13
N VAL A 27 -12.54 -3.32 1.15
CA VAL A 27 -12.45 -2.47 -0.05
C VAL A 27 -11.03 -2.46 -0.61
N THR A 28 -10.01 -2.40 0.24
CA THR A 28 -8.61 -2.48 -0.17
C THR A 28 -8.28 -3.85 -0.77
N GLY A 29 -8.69 -4.93 -0.12
CA GLY A 29 -8.48 -6.29 -0.61
C GLY A 29 -9.20 -6.55 -1.95
N GLU A 30 -10.42 -6.05 -2.13
CA GLU A 30 -11.15 -6.11 -3.41
C GLU A 30 -10.42 -5.34 -4.51
N GLY A 31 -9.93 -4.14 -4.18
CA GLY A 31 -9.12 -3.34 -5.10
C GLY A 31 -7.81 -4.02 -5.50
N MET A 32 -7.11 -4.65 -4.56
CA MET A 32 -5.90 -5.42 -4.86
C MET A 32 -6.20 -6.65 -5.72
N LEU A 33 -7.28 -7.38 -5.41
CA LEU A 33 -7.70 -8.54 -6.19
C LEU A 33 -8.02 -8.23 -7.65
N ALA A 34 -8.43 -7.02 -7.98
CA ALA A 34 -8.62 -6.58 -9.36
C ALA A 34 -7.31 -6.60 -10.18
N HIS A 35 -6.16 -6.60 -9.49
CA HIS A 35 -4.83 -6.61 -10.09
C HIS A 35 -4.10 -7.96 -9.92
N VAL A 36 -4.73 -8.98 -9.39
CA VAL A 36 -4.13 -10.31 -9.16
C VAL A 36 -4.89 -11.37 -9.95
N ASN A 37 -4.19 -12.12 -10.80
CA ASN A 37 -4.74 -13.26 -11.49
C ASN A 37 -4.54 -14.55 -10.68
N ALA A 38 -5.31 -15.58 -11.00
CA ALA A 38 -5.18 -16.87 -10.32
C ALA A 38 -3.79 -17.48 -10.55
N GLY A 39 -3.19 -17.98 -9.48
CA GLY A 39 -1.92 -18.70 -9.53
C GLY A 39 -0.67 -17.81 -9.57
N GLU A 40 -0.79 -16.49 -9.57
CA GLU A 40 0.35 -15.56 -9.60
C GLU A 40 1.14 -15.54 -8.27
N ALA A 41 2.44 -15.34 -8.37
CA ALA A 41 3.32 -15.02 -7.24
C ALA A 41 3.24 -13.54 -6.93
N VAL A 42 2.67 -13.17 -5.79
CA VAL A 42 2.34 -11.80 -5.39
C VAL A 42 3.19 -11.37 -4.20
N MET A 43 3.67 -10.14 -4.21
CA MET A 43 4.22 -9.47 -3.01
C MET A 43 3.44 -8.20 -2.72
N ASP A 44 3.01 -8.04 -1.46
CA ASP A 44 2.49 -6.79 -0.91
C ASP A 44 3.56 -6.15 -0.03
N TYR A 45 4.13 -5.03 -0.48
CA TYR A 45 5.24 -4.36 0.18
C TYR A 45 4.76 -3.19 1.04
N GLY A 46 5.03 -3.26 2.34
CA GLY A 46 4.49 -2.35 3.35
C GLY A 46 3.04 -2.69 3.67
N CYS A 47 2.76 -3.98 3.82
CA CYS A 47 1.41 -4.53 3.91
C CYS A 47 0.68 -4.21 5.22
N GLY A 48 1.38 -3.72 6.25
CA GLY A 48 0.82 -3.46 7.57
C GLY A 48 0.20 -4.74 8.17
N GLU A 49 -0.99 -4.60 8.75
CA GLU A 49 -1.71 -5.75 9.32
C GLU A 49 -2.28 -6.72 8.26
N ALA A 50 -2.33 -6.33 7.00
CA ALA A 50 -2.80 -7.14 5.86
C ALA A 50 -4.05 -7.99 6.18
N THR A 51 -5.09 -7.39 6.75
CA THR A 51 -6.30 -8.12 7.19
C THR A 51 -7.12 -8.72 6.03
N TYR A 52 -6.69 -8.50 4.80
CA TYR A 52 -7.24 -9.07 3.55
C TYR A 52 -6.37 -10.21 3.00
N ALA A 53 -5.26 -10.56 3.66
CA ALA A 53 -4.23 -11.45 3.12
C ALA A 53 -4.78 -12.80 2.66
N GLU A 54 -5.63 -13.43 3.46
CA GLU A 54 -6.21 -14.75 3.18
C GLU A 54 -7.07 -14.73 1.90
N ARG A 55 -7.75 -13.62 1.62
CA ARG A 55 -8.53 -13.44 0.38
C ARG A 55 -7.63 -13.32 -0.85
N VAL A 56 -6.51 -12.61 -0.72
CA VAL A 56 -5.51 -12.49 -1.81
C VAL A 56 -4.82 -13.83 -2.02
N ALA A 57 -4.40 -14.52 -0.95
CA ALA A 57 -3.78 -15.84 -1.00
C ALA A 57 -4.68 -16.93 -1.60
N ALA A 58 -6.01 -16.83 -1.37
CA ALA A 58 -6.98 -17.75 -1.98
C ALA A 58 -6.94 -17.69 -3.52
N ARG A 59 -6.64 -16.52 -4.11
CA ARG A 59 -6.52 -16.33 -5.57
C ARG A 59 -5.10 -16.56 -6.08
N ALA A 60 -4.11 -16.05 -5.34
CA ALA A 60 -2.70 -16.14 -5.70
C ALA A 60 -2.18 -17.58 -5.64
N GLY A 61 -1.10 -17.86 -6.34
CA GLY A 61 -0.30 -19.08 -6.19
C GLY A 61 0.56 -19.02 -4.92
N SER A 62 1.13 -17.84 -4.63
CA SER A 62 1.84 -17.53 -3.39
C SER A 62 1.71 -16.05 -3.07
N LEU A 63 1.76 -15.70 -1.77
CA LEU A 63 1.68 -14.32 -1.28
C LEU A 63 2.84 -14.04 -0.33
N ILE A 64 3.63 -13.05 -0.64
CA ILE A 64 4.64 -12.48 0.25
C ILE A 64 4.07 -11.19 0.85
N LEU A 65 4.06 -11.12 2.18
CA LEU A 65 3.71 -9.94 2.95
C LEU A 65 5.00 -9.33 3.50
N CYS A 66 5.43 -8.20 2.96
CA CYS A 66 6.64 -7.51 3.42
C CYS A 66 6.27 -6.36 4.35
N GLU A 67 6.79 -6.39 5.59
CA GLU A 67 6.50 -5.35 6.59
C GLU A 67 7.77 -4.93 7.35
N ALA A 68 7.99 -3.61 7.42
CA ALA A 68 9.17 -3.04 8.06
C ALA A 68 9.04 -2.97 9.59
N ALA A 69 7.82 -2.74 10.12
CA ALA A 69 7.56 -2.61 11.55
C ALA A 69 7.64 -3.98 12.26
N PRO A 70 8.61 -4.20 13.18
CA PRO A 70 8.89 -5.54 13.71
C PRO A 70 7.71 -6.17 14.47
N LYS A 71 7.03 -5.40 15.34
CA LYS A 71 5.89 -5.93 16.12
C LYS A 71 4.68 -6.22 15.23
N VAL A 72 4.44 -5.40 14.19
CA VAL A 72 3.40 -5.66 13.20
C VAL A 72 3.72 -6.94 12.44
N ARG A 73 4.97 -7.09 11.99
CA ARG A 73 5.45 -8.27 11.27
C ARG A 73 5.32 -9.55 12.11
N GLU A 74 5.67 -9.51 13.38
CA GLU A 74 5.53 -10.64 14.30
C GLU A 74 4.07 -11.08 14.48
N ARG A 75 3.17 -10.12 14.76
CA ARG A 75 1.73 -10.40 14.87
C ARG A 75 1.15 -10.94 13.57
N LEU A 76 1.58 -10.40 12.44
CA LEU A 76 1.16 -10.84 11.11
C LEU A 76 1.61 -12.27 10.84
N ALA A 77 2.89 -12.59 11.11
CA ALA A 77 3.45 -13.92 10.94
C ALA A 77 2.70 -14.96 11.79
N ALA A 78 2.42 -14.64 13.06
CA ALA A 78 1.64 -15.52 13.95
C ALA A 78 0.22 -15.76 13.41
N ARG A 79 -0.43 -14.73 12.87
CA ARG A 79 -1.80 -14.85 12.34
C ARG A 79 -1.89 -15.75 11.11
N VAL A 80 -0.92 -15.65 10.19
CA VAL A 80 -0.97 -16.38 8.92
C VAL A 80 -0.15 -17.67 8.91
N ALA A 81 0.40 -18.09 10.05
CA ALA A 81 1.32 -19.23 10.17
C ALA A 81 0.79 -20.56 9.62
N GLN A 82 -0.53 -20.73 9.56
CA GLN A 82 -1.18 -21.95 9.07
C GLN A 82 -1.43 -21.94 7.55
N ASP A 83 -1.26 -20.81 6.87
CA ASP A 83 -1.45 -20.73 5.42
C ASP A 83 -0.09 -20.90 4.70
N ALA A 84 0.14 -22.08 4.15
CA ALA A 84 1.38 -22.41 3.44
C ALA A 84 1.65 -21.54 2.20
N LYS A 85 0.66 -20.82 1.68
CA LYS A 85 0.82 -19.89 0.57
C LYS A 85 1.36 -18.53 0.99
N ILE A 86 1.29 -18.18 2.29
CA ILE A 86 1.66 -16.86 2.79
C ILE A 86 3.03 -16.93 3.47
N ARG A 87 3.92 -16.02 3.08
CA ARG A 87 5.20 -15.80 3.75
C ARG A 87 5.26 -14.35 4.22
N VAL A 88 5.74 -14.13 5.44
CA VAL A 88 5.97 -12.79 5.99
C VAL A 88 7.46 -12.53 6.02
N LEU A 89 7.90 -11.41 5.42
CA LEU A 89 9.31 -11.05 5.26
C LEU A 89 9.59 -9.64 5.79
N ALA A 90 10.81 -9.43 6.25
CA ALA A 90 11.38 -8.09 6.43
C ALA A 90 11.82 -7.50 5.08
N PRO A 91 12.01 -6.17 4.97
CA PRO A 91 12.49 -5.53 3.73
C PRO A 91 13.80 -6.11 3.21
N GLU A 92 14.74 -6.46 4.10
CA GLU A 92 16.04 -7.03 3.77
C GLU A 92 15.91 -8.44 3.17
N GLU A 93 14.98 -9.23 3.70
CA GLU A 93 14.66 -10.56 3.17
C GLU A 93 13.95 -10.46 1.82
N ALA A 94 13.05 -9.50 1.66
CA ALA A 94 12.41 -9.23 0.37
C ALA A 94 13.43 -8.76 -0.68
N ALA A 95 14.43 -7.96 -0.29
CA ALA A 95 15.52 -7.55 -1.17
C ALA A 95 16.44 -8.70 -1.58
N ALA A 96 16.53 -9.77 -0.78
CA ALA A 96 17.32 -10.97 -1.08
C ALA A 96 16.58 -12.00 -1.95
N LEU A 97 15.33 -11.75 -2.34
CA LEU A 97 14.58 -12.63 -3.23
C LEU A 97 15.29 -12.75 -4.60
N PRO A 98 15.16 -13.92 -5.27
CA PRO A 98 15.71 -14.11 -6.60
C PRO A 98 15.12 -13.13 -7.61
N ASP A 99 15.92 -12.77 -8.61
CA ASP A 99 15.47 -12.00 -9.75
C ASP A 99 14.31 -12.71 -10.46
N THR A 100 13.41 -11.94 -11.05
CA THR A 100 12.29 -12.47 -11.86
C THR A 100 11.48 -13.57 -11.14
N SER A 101 11.28 -13.42 -9.82
CA SER A 101 10.56 -14.40 -8.99
C SER A 101 9.09 -14.07 -8.76
N LEU A 102 8.65 -12.86 -9.09
CA LEU A 102 7.31 -12.36 -8.83
C LEU A 102 6.55 -12.00 -10.12
N ASP A 103 5.24 -12.23 -10.10
CA ASP A 103 4.33 -11.79 -11.16
C ASP A 103 3.72 -10.42 -10.85
N VAL A 104 3.46 -10.15 -9.56
CA VAL A 104 2.86 -8.89 -9.10
C VAL A 104 3.57 -8.37 -7.86
N VAL A 105 3.91 -7.11 -7.87
CA VAL A 105 4.29 -6.36 -6.66
C VAL A 105 3.26 -5.27 -6.42
N ILE A 106 2.75 -5.16 -5.20
CA ILE A 106 1.83 -4.12 -4.76
C ILE A 106 2.54 -3.24 -3.74
N LEU A 107 2.52 -1.93 -3.95
CA LEU A 107 2.97 -0.89 -3.03
C LEU A 107 1.77 0.02 -2.77
N HIS A 108 0.97 -0.28 -1.74
CA HIS A 108 -0.27 0.44 -1.45
C HIS A 108 -0.18 1.25 -0.16
N SER A 109 -0.53 2.54 -0.22
CA SER A 109 -0.48 3.48 0.92
C SER A 109 0.90 3.64 1.58
N VAL A 110 1.99 3.43 0.84
CA VAL A 110 3.38 3.46 1.35
C VAL A 110 4.17 4.63 0.78
N SER A 111 4.02 4.93 -0.51
CA SER A 111 4.85 5.91 -1.22
C SER A 111 4.89 7.30 -0.57
N GLN A 112 3.84 7.68 0.16
CA GLN A 112 3.74 8.95 0.87
C GLN A 112 4.69 9.06 2.09
N TYR A 113 5.19 7.94 2.61
CA TYR A 113 6.09 7.88 3.77
C TYR A 113 7.56 7.71 3.37
N LEU A 114 7.82 7.56 2.08
CA LEU A 114 9.14 7.36 1.52
C LEU A 114 9.73 8.68 1.01
N SER A 115 11.04 8.84 1.14
CA SER A 115 11.74 9.90 0.41
C SER A 115 11.72 9.59 -1.10
N PRO A 116 11.86 10.62 -1.96
CA PRO A 116 11.97 10.40 -3.40
C PRO A 116 13.08 9.42 -3.81
N ALA A 117 14.23 9.48 -3.15
CA ALA A 117 15.36 8.58 -3.42
C ALA A 117 15.01 7.12 -3.05
N LEU A 118 14.43 6.90 -1.86
CA LEU A 118 14.04 5.56 -1.44
C LEU A 118 12.92 4.98 -2.32
N THR A 119 12.04 5.83 -2.86
CA THR A 119 11.03 5.41 -3.84
C THR A 119 11.71 4.91 -5.12
N ASP A 120 12.76 5.60 -5.58
CA ASP A 120 13.53 5.19 -6.77
C ASP A 120 14.25 3.86 -6.52
N ASP A 121 14.89 3.68 -5.35
CA ASP A 121 15.57 2.44 -4.96
C ASP A 121 14.59 1.26 -4.94
N LEU A 122 13.39 1.45 -4.36
CA LEU A 122 12.36 0.42 -4.32
C LEU A 122 11.82 0.08 -5.71
N PHE A 123 11.65 1.07 -6.58
CA PHE A 123 11.22 0.78 -7.95
C PHE A 123 12.28 -0.02 -8.71
N GLY A 124 13.57 0.27 -8.50
CA GLY A 124 14.68 -0.53 -9.01
C GLY A 124 14.64 -1.98 -8.49
N LEU A 125 14.43 -2.15 -7.19
CA LEU A 125 14.25 -3.47 -6.58
C LEU A 125 13.06 -4.22 -7.19
N PHE A 126 11.91 -3.59 -7.29
CA PHE A 126 10.71 -4.24 -7.84
C PHE A 126 10.87 -4.58 -9.32
N ARG A 127 11.61 -3.74 -10.07
CA ARG A 127 11.95 -4.03 -11.47
C ARG A 127 12.79 -5.30 -11.60
N ARG A 128 13.72 -5.53 -10.68
CA ARG A 128 14.55 -6.73 -10.62
C ARG A 128 13.74 -7.98 -10.26
N LEU A 129 12.83 -7.86 -9.28
CA LEU A 129 12.04 -8.99 -8.79
C LEU A 129 10.94 -9.43 -9.74
N LEU A 130 10.43 -8.53 -10.57
CA LEU A 130 9.33 -8.83 -11.47
C LEU A 130 9.79 -9.61 -12.72
N ARG A 131 9.04 -10.66 -13.04
CA ARG A 131 9.18 -11.43 -14.28
C ARG A 131 8.87 -10.57 -15.50
N PRO A 132 9.38 -10.94 -16.69
CA PRO A 132 8.84 -10.44 -17.94
C PRO A 132 7.32 -10.66 -17.99
N GLY A 133 6.55 -9.61 -18.32
CA GLY A 133 5.08 -9.65 -18.27
C GLY A 133 4.45 -9.43 -16.90
N GLY A 134 5.24 -9.39 -15.83
CA GLY A 134 4.77 -9.03 -14.49
C GLY A 134 4.37 -7.55 -14.40
N ARG A 135 3.91 -7.12 -13.21
CA ARG A 135 3.47 -5.74 -13.00
C ARG A 135 3.70 -5.25 -11.57
N LEU A 136 4.01 -3.96 -11.46
CA LEU A 136 4.02 -3.20 -10.23
C LEU A 136 2.72 -2.39 -10.14
N ILE A 137 2.05 -2.47 -8.99
CA ILE A 137 0.88 -1.66 -8.66
C ILE A 137 1.28 -0.68 -7.57
N VAL A 138 1.22 0.62 -7.85
CA VAL A 138 1.47 1.68 -6.86
C VAL A 138 0.15 2.33 -6.54
N GLY A 139 -0.44 2.00 -5.40
CA GLY A 139 -1.77 2.44 -4.99
C GLY A 139 -1.76 3.51 -3.91
N ASP A 140 -2.84 4.28 -3.85
CA ASP A 140 -3.10 5.33 -2.86
C ASP A 140 -2.07 6.48 -2.91
N VAL A 141 -1.60 6.82 -4.10
CA VAL A 141 -0.64 7.91 -4.31
C VAL A 141 -1.31 9.25 -4.02
N VAL A 142 -0.70 10.04 -3.13
CA VAL A 142 -1.20 11.34 -2.69
C VAL A 142 -0.85 12.42 -3.69
N GLN A 143 -1.85 13.15 -4.17
CA GLN A 143 -1.65 14.29 -5.07
C GLN A 143 -1.24 15.55 -4.30
N PRO A 144 -0.39 16.45 -4.88
CA PRO A 144 0.04 17.70 -4.25
C PRO A 144 -1.14 18.60 -3.85
N ASP A 145 -2.12 18.77 -4.72
CA ASP A 145 -3.20 19.75 -4.60
C ASP A 145 -4.47 19.18 -3.96
N THR A 146 -4.38 18.03 -3.27
CA THR A 146 -5.55 17.50 -2.57
C THR A 146 -5.68 18.14 -1.19
N PRO A 147 -6.63 19.05 -0.98
CA PRO A 147 -6.84 19.65 0.32
C PRO A 147 -7.43 18.65 1.31
N ALA A 148 -7.01 18.75 2.58
CA ALA A 148 -7.39 17.81 3.63
C ALA A 148 -8.92 17.66 3.83
N TRP A 149 -9.70 18.72 3.53
CA TRP A 149 -11.16 18.64 3.63
C TRP A 149 -11.79 17.65 2.64
N LYS A 150 -11.17 17.40 1.48
CA LYS A 150 -11.66 16.39 0.52
C LYS A 150 -11.52 14.97 1.09
N ASP A 151 -10.41 14.68 1.75
CA ASP A 151 -10.20 13.39 2.43
C ASP A 151 -11.19 13.23 3.61
N ALA A 152 -11.41 14.30 4.39
CA ALA A 152 -12.40 14.31 5.46
C ALA A 152 -13.82 14.07 4.94
N LEU A 153 -14.23 14.75 3.87
CA LEU A 153 -15.53 14.55 3.24
C LEU A 153 -15.70 13.14 2.67
N ALA A 154 -14.63 12.59 2.06
CA ALA A 154 -14.63 11.22 1.56
C ALA A 154 -14.82 10.21 2.70
N LEU A 155 -14.14 10.40 3.85
CA LEU A 155 -14.32 9.57 5.04
C LEU A 155 -15.74 9.65 5.59
N LEU A 156 -16.33 10.85 5.65
CA LEU A 156 -17.73 11.03 6.12
C LEU A 156 -18.74 10.35 5.19
N ARG A 157 -18.58 10.51 3.87
CA ARG A 157 -19.41 9.81 2.87
C ARG A 157 -19.27 8.30 2.96
N PHE A 158 -18.03 7.82 3.12
CA PHE A 158 -17.74 6.42 3.32
C PHE A 158 -18.39 5.90 4.62
N GLY A 159 -18.27 6.65 5.73
CA GLY A 159 -18.92 6.33 6.99
C GLY A 159 -20.43 6.30 6.92
N ALA A 160 -21.05 7.23 6.18
CA ALA A 160 -22.49 7.24 5.95
C ALA A 160 -22.97 6.01 5.17
N ARG A 161 -22.23 5.67 4.11
CA ARG A 161 -22.54 4.52 3.23
C ARG A 161 -22.37 3.17 3.93
N GLU A 162 -21.35 3.04 4.76
CA GLU A 162 -20.96 1.78 5.39
C GLU A 162 -21.39 1.67 6.87
N GLY A 163 -22.14 2.66 7.38
CA GLY A 163 -22.77 2.61 8.70
C GLY A 163 -21.84 2.90 9.88
N PHE A 164 -20.81 3.76 9.70
CA PHE A 164 -19.94 4.24 10.79
C PHE A 164 -19.76 5.76 10.81
N LEU A 165 -20.73 6.53 10.30
CA LEU A 165 -20.64 8.00 10.17
C LEU A 165 -20.31 8.69 11.52
N VAL A 166 -21.00 8.32 12.61
CA VAL A 166 -20.77 8.90 13.94
C VAL A 166 -19.31 8.69 14.37
N ALA A 167 -18.78 7.48 14.17
CA ALA A 167 -17.39 7.19 14.48
C ALA A 167 -16.43 7.95 13.55
N ALA A 168 -16.79 8.17 12.27
CA ALA A 168 -16.00 8.97 11.35
C ALA A 168 -15.90 10.43 11.80
N VAL A 169 -17.00 11.03 12.25
CA VAL A 169 -17.01 12.41 12.80
C VAL A 169 -16.11 12.49 14.03
N ILE A 170 -16.29 11.60 15.01
CA ILE A 170 -15.47 11.56 16.22
C ILE A 170 -13.99 11.33 15.87
N GLY A 171 -13.72 10.43 14.92
CA GLY A 171 -12.37 10.11 14.45
C GLY A 171 -11.66 11.30 13.83
N LEU A 172 -12.35 12.11 13.02
CA LEU A 172 -11.78 13.33 12.44
C LEU A 172 -11.33 14.33 13.53
N PHE A 173 -12.15 14.54 14.57
CA PHE A 173 -11.76 15.38 15.70
C PHE A 173 -10.54 14.81 16.43
N ARG A 174 -10.52 13.51 16.72
CA ARG A 174 -9.39 12.85 17.38
C ARG A 174 -8.12 12.91 16.54
N THR A 175 -8.23 12.68 15.23
CA THR A 175 -7.08 12.71 14.32
C THR A 175 -6.47 14.12 14.24
N ALA A 176 -7.29 15.17 14.25
CA ALA A 176 -6.80 16.55 14.24
C ALA A 176 -5.94 16.90 15.47
N LEU A 177 -6.14 16.19 16.59
CA LEU A 177 -5.42 16.38 17.86
C LEU A 177 -4.39 15.26 18.14
N SER A 178 -4.15 14.35 17.19
CA SER A 178 -3.34 13.16 17.39
C SER A 178 -1.86 13.36 17.05
N ASP A 179 -1.01 12.47 17.57
CA ASP A 179 0.41 12.39 17.20
C ASP A 179 0.61 12.11 15.70
N TYR A 180 -0.35 11.45 15.04
CA TYR A 180 -0.34 11.28 13.58
C TYR A 180 -0.43 12.62 12.84
N ALA A 181 -1.30 13.55 13.29
CA ALA A 181 -1.40 14.87 12.67
C ALA A 181 -0.11 15.67 12.88
N LYS A 182 0.50 15.55 14.07
CA LYS A 182 1.78 16.15 14.39
C LYS A 182 2.91 15.57 13.54
N LEU A 183 3.05 14.26 13.49
CA LEU A 183 4.05 13.58 12.68
C LEU A 183 3.90 13.91 11.17
N ARG A 184 2.66 13.97 10.68
CA ARG A 184 2.35 14.37 9.29
C ARG A 184 2.76 15.82 9.01
N LYS A 185 2.67 16.70 10.01
CA LYS A 185 3.09 18.10 9.90
C LYS A 185 4.61 18.23 9.93
N ASP A 186 5.28 17.49 10.80
CA ASP A 186 6.71 17.61 11.06
C ASP A 186 7.56 16.83 10.03
N ALA A 187 7.20 15.57 9.76
CA ALA A 187 7.89 14.73 8.78
C ALA A 187 7.40 14.95 7.33
N GLY A 188 6.21 15.53 7.16
CA GLY A 188 5.57 15.72 5.87
C GLY A 188 5.08 14.41 5.23
N LEU A 189 4.43 14.55 4.09
CA LEU A 189 4.10 13.44 3.20
C LEU A 189 4.68 13.73 1.82
N THR A 190 5.34 12.75 1.25
CA THR A 190 5.75 12.80 -0.16
C THR A 190 4.51 12.71 -1.03
N ARG A 191 4.41 13.61 -2.00
CA ARG A 191 3.27 13.73 -2.89
C ARG A 191 3.74 13.73 -4.33
N TYR A 192 3.00 13.07 -5.19
CA TYR A 192 3.29 13.03 -6.61
C TYR A 192 2.04 13.40 -7.40
N ASP A 193 2.19 14.25 -8.40
CA ASP A 193 1.22 14.33 -9.48
C ASP A 193 1.37 13.13 -10.43
N GLU A 194 0.44 13.00 -11.37
CA GLU A 194 0.43 11.88 -12.30
C GLU A 194 1.69 11.84 -13.18
N ALA A 195 2.12 13.00 -13.68
CA ALA A 195 3.28 13.11 -14.56
C ALA A 195 4.59 12.74 -13.83
N ALA A 196 4.76 13.22 -12.59
CA ALA A 196 5.92 12.92 -11.76
C ALA A 196 6.01 11.44 -11.41
N MET A 197 4.91 10.79 -11.04
CA MET A 197 4.90 9.36 -10.74
C MET A 197 5.20 8.53 -11.99
N ILE A 198 4.60 8.85 -13.14
CA ILE A 198 4.89 8.17 -14.41
C ILE A 198 6.36 8.37 -14.80
N ALA A 199 6.92 9.57 -14.62
CA ALA A 199 8.32 9.84 -14.91
C ALA A 199 9.26 8.98 -14.04
N LYS A 200 8.98 8.85 -12.72
CA LYS A 200 9.74 7.99 -11.81
C LYS A 200 9.69 6.52 -12.23
N LEU A 201 8.49 6.00 -12.49
CA LEU A 201 8.32 4.62 -12.96
C LEU A 201 9.03 4.39 -14.30
N LYS A 202 9.00 5.37 -15.20
CA LYS A 202 9.70 5.32 -16.48
C LYS A 202 11.23 5.29 -16.29
N ALA A 203 11.77 6.09 -15.37
CA ALA A 203 13.18 6.11 -15.03
C ALA A 203 13.65 4.77 -14.45
N ALA A 204 12.81 4.10 -13.66
CA ALA A 204 13.07 2.76 -13.14
C ALA A 204 12.86 1.61 -14.15
N GLY A 205 12.63 1.92 -15.44
CA GLY A 205 12.51 0.91 -16.50
C GLY A 205 11.11 0.31 -16.68
N PHE A 206 10.06 1.03 -16.25
CA PHE A 206 8.67 0.61 -16.46
C PHE A 206 8.00 1.39 -17.60
N SER A 207 6.99 0.78 -18.20
CA SER A 207 5.90 1.45 -18.91
C SER A 207 4.73 1.52 -17.96
N ALA A 208 4.23 2.73 -17.66
CA ALA A 208 3.21 2.93 -16.63
C ALA A 208 2.06 3.77 -17.13
N HIS A 209 0.89 3.52 -16.58
CA HIS A 209 -0.31 4.35 -16.74
C HIS A 209 -1.08 4.43 -15.42
N ARG A 210 -1.88 5.48 -15.28
CA ARG A 210 -2.81 5.61 -14.17
C ARG A 210 -4.02 4.70 -14.38
N ALA A 211 -4.39 3.94 -13.36
CA ALA A 211 -5.64 3.17 -13.35
C ALA A 211 -6.86 4.10 -13.24
N GLY A 212 -7.98 3.69 -13.84
CA GLY A 212 -9.22 4.46 -13.80
C GLY A 212 -9.85 4.57 -12.39
N ILE A 213 -9.52 3.62 -11.50
CA ILE A 213 -10.04 3.53 -10.12
C ILE A 213 -8.87 3.36 -9.16
N ASN A 214 -8.86 4.13 -8.07
CA ASN A 214 -7.89 3.94 -7.01
C ASN A 214 -8.24 2.75 -6.13
N ILE A 215 -7.23 1.99 -5.67
CA ILE A 215 -7.40 0.98 -4.63
C ILE A 215 -7.82 1.68 -3.33
N GLY A 216 -8.89 1.19 -2.70
CA GLY A 216 -9.43 1.80 -1.49
C GLY A 216 -10.58 2.79 -1.76
N HIS A 217 -11.05 3.43 -0.70
CA HIS A 217 -12.25 4.29 -0.77
C HIS A 217 -11.95 5.75 -1.24
N LEU A 218 -10.70 6.20 -1.13
CA LEU A 218 -10.29 7.57 -1.46
C LEU A 218 -10.01 7.71 -2.97
N GLN A 219 -11.02 8.08 -3.74
CA GLN A 219 -10.87 8.27 -5.20
C GLN A 219 -10.18 9.59 -5.59
N THR A 220 -9.82 10.43 -4.62
CA THR A 220 -8.91 11.58 -4.78
C THR A 220 -7.44 11.16 -4.88
N ARG A 221 -7.14 9.92 -4.59
CA ARG A 221 -5.81 9.30 -4.72
C ARG A 221 -5.68 8.61 -6.08
N MET A 222 -4.47 8.18 -6.39
CA MET A 222 -4.18 7.53 -7.67
C MET A 222 -3.60 6.14 -7.47
N THR A 223 -3.95 5.24 -8.37
CA THR A 223 -3.27 3.95 -8.55
C THR A 223 -2.60 3.94 -9.93
N PHE A 224 -1.38 3.42 -9.98
CA PHE A 224 -0.62 3.23 -11.21
C PHE A 224 -0.37 1.75 -11.44
N VAL A 225 -0.49 1.32 -12.69
CA VAL A 225 -0.09 0.00 -13.16
C VAL A 225 1.15 0.18 -14.04
N ALA A 226 2.22 -0.52 -13.69
CA ALA A 226 3.51 -0.38 -14.35
C ALA A 226 4.06 -1.76 -14.76
N HIS A 227 4.38 -1.93 -16.03
CA HIS A 227 4.94 -3.15 -16.60
C HIS A 227 6.43 -2.97 -16.89
N PRO A 228 7.30 -3.94 -16.50
CA PRO A 228 8.69 -3.94 -16.89
C PRO A 228 8.85 -3.77 -18.41
N ARG A 229 9.65 -2.80 -18.82
CA ARG A 229 10.01 -2.69 -20.24
C ARG A 229 10.92 -3.85 -20.63
N ALA A 230 10.73 -4.40 -21.81
CA ALA A 230 11.73 -5.25 -22.41
C ALA A 230 13.05 -4.47 -22.51
N HIS A 231 14.18 -5.12 -22.20
CA HIS A 231 15.48 -4.54 -22.51
C HIS A 231 15.53 -4.41 -24.04
N GLY A 232 15.57 -3.19 -24.55
CA GLY A 232 15.86 -2.95 -25.95
C GLY A 232 17.27 -3.48 -26.22
N HIS A 233 17.37 -4.38 -27.16
CA HIS A 233 18.64 -4.76 -27.78
C HIS A 233 19.17 -3.60 -28.59
#